data_e703fd1ee10547449d6e7e60ffecf50e
#
_entry.id   e703fd1ee10547449d6e7e60ffecf50e
#
_cell.length_a   1.000
_cell.length_b   1.000
_cell.length_c   1.000
_cell.angle_alpha   90.00
_cell.angle_beta   90.00
_cell.angle_gamma   90.00
#
_symmetry.space_group_name_H-M   'P 1'
#
loop_
_entity.id
_entity.type
_entity.pdbx_description
1 polymer ?
#
loop_
_entity_poly.entity_id
_entity_poly.type
_entity_poly.pdbx_seq_one_letter_code
_entity_poly.pdbx_strand_id
1 'polypeptide(L)'
;MTTKLPAAVRDRALQIAHHEMGHYVVARALGFETGDVTLTVTMDLRHKGGATINLVRPISSMDAMRAYLEARIIMLFAGAMAQTLPSASVGAKRVDLSDAAAILNGALGAERDDAKIRELRHLLRNISYPDTGLASSDRIATELKAINDCLWLRAQEMVEAWAETITGLGAALVDRMVLVEQWGRPADTYEVVLTGVSLEQIWPVC
;
A
#
# COMPACT_ATOMS: atom_id res chain seq x y z
N MET A 1 -13.61 -1.62 29.62
CA MET A 1 -13.82 -2.98 29.07
C MET A 1 -13.42 -2.91 27.60
N THR A 2 -12.30 -3.48 27.20
CA THR A 2 -11.90 -3.57 25.80
C THR A 2 -12.81 -4.58 25.10
N THR A 3 -13.77 -4.09 24.35
CA THR A 3 -14.66 -4.93 23.53
C THR A 3 -13.80 -5.61 22.47
N LYS A 4 -13.68 -6.94 22.58
CA LYS A 4 -12.91 -7.74 21.60
C LYS A 4 -13.52 -7.54 20.21
N LEU A 5 -12.69 -7.24 19.19
CA LEU A 5 -13.16 -7.13 17.82
C LEU A 5 -13.87 -8.44 17.40
N PRO A 6 -15.05 -8.39 16.76
CA PRO A 6 -15.65 -9.56 16.12
C PRO A 6 -14.70 -10.15 15.07
N ALA A 7 -14.69 -11.48 14.92
CA ALA A 7 -13.74 -12.15 14.05
C ALA A 7 -13.74 -11.62 12.59
N ALA A 8 -14.92 -11.48 11.98
CA ALA A 8 -15.03 -10.96 10.62
C ALA A 8 -14.51 -9.52 10.47
N VAL A 9 -14.74 -8.66 11.50
CA VAL A 9 -14.21 -7.28 11.52
C VAL A 9 -12.69 -7.31 11.65
N ARG A 10 -12.15 -8.19 12.53
CA ARG A 10 -10.72 -8.37 12.72
C ARG A 10 -10.03 -8.84 11.43
N ASP A 11 -10.58 -9.83 10.76
CA ASP A 11 -10.02 -10.36 9.51
C ASP A 11 -10.00 -9.28 8.42
N ARG A 12 -11.09 -8.53 8.28
CA ARG A 12 -11.14 -7.40 7.35
C ARG A 12 -10.16 -6.30 7.72
N ALA A 13 -10.08 -5.96 9.00
CA ALA A 13 -9.13 -4.96 9.50
C ALA A 13 -7.67 -5.36 9.21
N LEU A 14 -7.30 -6.64 9.37
CA LEU A 14 -5.96 -7.14 9.06
C LEU A 14 -5.63 -6.99 7.56
N GLN A 15 -6.56 -7.32 6.67
CA GLN A 15 -6.35 -7.15 5.23
C GLN A 15 -6.05 -5.69 4.87
N ILE A 16 -6.84 -4.75 5.39
CA ILE A 16 -6.64 -3.33 5.11
C ILE A 16 -5.40 -2.79 5.83
N ALA A 17 -5.13 -3.26 7.06
CA ALA A 17 -3.91 -2.91 7.78
C ALA A 17 -2.66 -3.34 7.01
N HIS A 18 -2.63 -4.54 6.42
CA HIS A 18 -1.53 -4.99 5.58
C HIS A 18 -1.38 -4.09 4.33
N HIS A 19 -2.50 -3.69 3.70
CA HIS A 19 -2.50 -2.77 2.57
C HIS A 19 -1.82 -1.45 2.93
N GLU A 20 -2.27 -0.78 3.99
CA GLU A 20 -1.74 0.51 4.40
C GLU A 20 -0.28 0.40 4.90
N MET A 21 0.05 -0.69 5.60
CA MET A 21 1.44 -0.94 6.02
C MET A 21 2.34 -1.30 4.83
N GLY A 22 1.82 -1.91 3.78
CA GLY A 22 2.54 -2.10 2.51
C GLY A 22 2.99 -0.77 1.92
N HIS A 23 2.07 0.19 1.80
CA HIS A 23 2.41 1.55 1.37
C HIS A 23 3.44 2.20 2.30
N TYR A 24 3.19 2.16 3.60
CA TYR A 24 4.03 2.80 4.61
C TYR A 24 5.47 2.26 4.62
N VAL A 25 5.62 0.94 4.73
CA VAL A 25 6.93 0.27 4.87
C VAL A 25 7.75 0.42 3.59
N VAL A 26 7.13 0.20 2.42
CA VAL A 26 7.83 0.31 1.14
C VAL A 26 8.17 1.77 0.82
N ALA A 27 7.29 2.73 1.14
CA ALA A 27 7.61 4.16 1.00
C ALA A 27 8.85 4.53 1.82
N ARG A 28 8.91 4.09 3.08
CA ARG A 28 10.05 4.34 3.96
C ARG A 28 11.33 3.68 3.44
N ALA A 29 11.26 2.43 2.99
CA ALA A 29 12.40 1.72 2.39
C ALA A 29 12.90 2.41 1.10
N LEU A 30 12.04 3.11 0.38
CA LEU A 30 12.37 3.92 -0.80
C LEU A 30 12.80 5.36 -0.45
N GLY A 31 12.93 5.68 0.86
CA GLY A 31 13.43 6.96 1.34
C GLY A 31 12.40 8.09 1.32
N PHE A 32 11.10 7.79 1.32
CA PHE A 32 10.06 8.79 1.60
C PHE A 32 9.90 9.00 3.10
N GLU A 33 9.60 10.22 3.51
CA GLU A 33 9.15 10.50 4.86
C GLU A 33 7.73 9.97 5.05
N THR A 34 7.50 9.30 6.16
CA THR A 34 6.19 8.69 6.49
C THR A 34 5.68 9.24 7.81
N GLY A 35 4.36 9.35 7.94
CA GLY A 35 3.69 9.88 9.12
C GLY A 35 2.72 8.87 9.73
N ASP A 36 1.50 9.31 9.99
CA ASP A 36 0.49 8.51 10.66
C ASP A 36 -0.15 7.48 9.73
N VAL A 37 -0.61 6.38 10.32
CA VAL A 37 -1.45 5.39 9.63
C VAL A 37 -2.78 5.29 10.37
N THR A 38 -3.87 5.38 9.60
CA THR A 38 -5.24 5.35 10.11
C THR A 38 -6.00 4.15 9.54
N LEU A 39 -6.91 3.60 10.34
CA LEU A 39 -7.80 2.53 9.90
C LEU A 39 -9.15 2.66 10.60
N THR A 40 -10.21 2.57 9.81
CA THR A 40 -11.60 2.50 10.27
C THR A 40 -12.28 1.29 9.64
N VAL A 41 -12.97 0.46 10.42
CA VAL A 41 -13.77 -0.67 9.92
C VAL A 41 -15.09 -0.69 10.66
N THR A 42 -16.19 -0.81 9.93
CA THR A 42 -17.54 -0.89 10.49
C THR A 42 -17.98 -2.34 10.67
N MET A 43 -19.03 -2.56 11.47
CA MET A 43 -19.61 -3.90 11.68
C MET A 43 -20.14 -4.54 10.38
N ASP A 44 -20.54 -3.74 9.39
CA ASP A 44 -20.94 -4.19 8.04
C ASP A 44 -19.76 -4.28 7.06
N LEU A 45 -18.51 -4.28 7.58
CA LEU A 45 -17.25 -4.47 6.87
C LEU A 45 -16.87 -3.36 5.89
N ARG A 46 -17.58 -2.23 5.88
CA ARG A 46 -17.08 -1.02 5.21
C ARG A 46 -15.82 -0.55 5.92
N HIS A 47 -14.90 0.01 5.16
CA HIS A 47 -13.61 0.40 5.70
C HIS A 47 -13.08 1.67 5.05
N LYS A 48 -12.15 2.30 5.76
CA LYS A 48 -11.30 3.37 5.27
C LYS A 48 -9.93 3.21 5.90
N GLY A 49 -8.89 3.18 5.07
CA GLY A 49 -7.50 3.18 5.49
C GLY A 49 -6.75 4.36 4.90
N GLY A 50 -5.57 4.64 5.43
CA GLY A 50 -4.67 5.63 4.88
C GLY A 50 -3.32 5.66 5.61
N ALA A 51 -2.24 5.65 4.83
CA ALA A 51 -0.90 5.92 5.29
C ALA A 51 -0.47 7.32 4.82
N THR A 52 -0.02 8.15 5.74
CA THR A 52 0.52 9.48 5.41
C THR A 52 1.94 9.33 4.88
N ILE A 53 2.16 9.78 3.64
CA ILE A 53 3.46 9.73 2.98
C ILE A 53 3.74 11.11 2.42
N ASN A 54 4.87 11.70 2.82
CA ASN A 54 5.31 12.98 2.28
C ASN A 54 5.94 12.77 0.90
N LEU A 55 5.32 13.34 -0.12
CA LEU A 55 5.73 13.20 -1.51
C LEU A 55 6.71 14.28 -1.97
N VAL A 56 7.01 15.24 -1.08
CA VAL A 56 7.93 16.32 -1.38
C VAL A 56 9.35 15.77 -1.42
N ARG A 57 9.97 15.83 -2.60
CA ARG A 57 11.35 15.40 -2.83
C ARG A 57 11.99 16.29 -3.88
N PRO A 58 13.22 16.80 -3.65
CA PRO A 58 13.94 17.55 -4.67
C PRO A 58 14.20 16.69 -5.92
N ILE A 59 13.88 17.27 -7.08
CA ILE A 59 14.10 16.61 -8.38
C ILE A 59 15.01 17.52 -9.19
N SER A 60 16.28 17.16 -9.27
CA SER A 60 17.33 17.97 -9.89
C SER A 60 17.72 17.54 -11.30
N SER A 61 17.21 16.40 -11.78
CA SER A 61 17.52 15.86 -13.11
C SER A 61 16.40 14.95 -13.61
N MET A 62 16.44 14.59 -14.90
CA MET A 62 15.52 13.60 -15.50
C MET A 62 15.70 12.21 -14.89
N ASP A 63 16.92 11.84 -14.50
CA ASP A 63 17.16 10.56 -13.82
C ASP A 63 16.56 10.57 -12.40
N ALA A 64 16.66 11.69 -11.69
CA ALA A 64 15.98 11.84 -10.40
C ALA A 64 14.46 11.79 -10.54
N MET A 65 13.89 12.38 -11.61
CA MET A 65 12.47 12.29 -11.93
C MET A 65 12.05 10.85 -12.21
N ARG A 66 12.83 10.13 -13.04
CA ARG A 66 12.58 8.71 -13.33
C ARG A 66 12.58 7.88 -12.06
N ALA A 67 13.61 8.00 -11.24
CA ALA A 67 13.73 7.27 -9.97
C ALA A 67 12.56 7.59 -9.01
N TYR A 68 12.12 8.84 -8.96
CA TYR A 68 10.96 9.26 -8.17
C TYR A 68 9.67 8.58 -8.66
N LEU A 69 9.40 8.58 -9.97
CA LEU A 69 8.21 7.97 -10.55
C LEU A 69 8.19 6.45 -10.36
N GLU A 70 9.34 5.78 -10.56
CA GLU A 70 9.49 4.35 -10.27
C GLU A 70 9.17 4.03 -8.82
N ALA A 71 9.77 4.77 -7.87
CA ALA A 71 9.55 4.59 -6.44
C ALA A 71 8.06 4.79 -6.07
N ARG A 72 7.41 5.79 -6.66
CA ARG A 72 5.97 6.05 -6.48
C ARG A 72 5.10 4.90 -6.96
N ILE A 73 5.39 4.33 -8.13
CA ILE A 73 4.64 3.21 -8.69
C ILE A 73 4.84 1.95 -7.84
N ILE A 74 6.09 1.65 -7.45
CA ILE A 74 6.41 0.50 -6.58
C ILE A 74 5.64 0.59 -5.26
N MET A 75 5.63 1.76 -4.62
CA MET A 75 4.90 1.99 -3.37
C MET A 75 3.39 1.77 -3.55
N LEU A 76 2.80 2.18 -4.67
CA LEU A 76 1.38 1.99 -4.94
C LEU A 76 1.03 0.52 -5.20
N PHE A 77 1.88 -0.24 -5.89
CA PHE A 77 1.72 -1.69 -6.02
C PHE A 77 1.82 -2.41 -4.66
N ALA A 78 2.68 -1.92 -3.79
CA ALA A 78 2.96 -2.58 -2.52
C ALA A 78 1.73 -2.72 -1.61
N GLY A 79 0.78 -1.79 -1.65
CA GLY A 79 -0.46 -1.90 -0.88
C GLY A 79 -1.27 -3.15 -1.25
N ALA A 80 -1.58 -3.31 -2.55
CA ALA A 80 -2.34 -4.46 -3.02
C ALA A 80 -1.60 -5.79 -2.78
N MET A 81 -0.28 -5.82 -2.99
CA MET A 81 0.54 -7.00 -2.73
C MET A 81 0.58 -7.36 -1.25
N ALA A 82 0.78 -6.39 -0.37
CA ALA A 82 0.82 -6.61 1.07
C ALA A 82 -0.52 -7.11 1.63
N GLN A 83 -1.64 -6.71 1.02
CA GLN A 83 -2.97 -7.18 1.38
C GLN A 83 -3.13 -8.71 1.20
N THR A 84 -2.34 -9.34 0.33
CA THR A 84 -2.35 -10.79 0.08
C THR A 84 -1.45 -11.57 1.03
N LEU A 85 -0.62 -10.89 1.83
CA LEU A 85 0.28 -11.57 2.76
C LEU A 85 -0.50 -12.35 3.82
N PRO A 86 -0.11 -13.61 4.11
CA PRO A 86 -0.77 -14.40 5.13
C PRO A 86 -0.56 -13.79 6.52
N SER A 87 -1.63 -13.72 7.30
CA SER A 87 -1.58 -13.22 8.69
C SER A 87 -0.97 -14.22 9.67
N ALA A 88 -0.83 -15.48 9.28
CA ALA A 88 -0.27 -16.53 10.15
C ALA A 88 1.27 -16.48 10.18
N SER A 89 1.84 -16.71 11.35
CA SER A 89 3.29 -16.67 11.61
C SER A 89 4.08 -17.86 11.05
N VAL A 90 3.44 -18.81 10.37
CA VAL A 90 4.06 -20.07 9.95
C VAL A 90 4.24 -20.09 8.43
N GLY A 91 5.49 -20.16 7.98
CA GLY A 91 5.86 -20.31 6.57
C GLY A 91 6.40 -19.02 5.93
N ALA A 92 6.95 -19.16 4.72
CA ALA A 92 7.41 -18.00 3.95
C ALA A 92 6.21 -17.11 3.55
N LYS A 93 6.22 -15.87 3.97
CA LYS A 93 5.20 -14.88 3.61
C LYS A 93 5.45 -14.43 2.17
N ARG A 94 4.69 -14.98 1.24
CA ARG A 94 4.76 -14.66 -0.18
C ARG A 94 3.52 -13.94 -0.63
N VAL A 95 3.71 -13.06 -1.61
CA VAL A 95 2.63 -12.33 -2.28
C VAL A 95 1.88 -13.28 -3.22
N ASP A 96 0.54 -13.27 -3.15
CA ASP A 96 -0.29 -13.83 -4.21
C ASP A 96 -0.48 -12.78 -5.32
N LEU A 97 0.21 -12.98 -6.43
CA LEU A 97 0.21 -12.03 -7.54
C LEU A 97 -1.13 -11.98 -8.27
N SER A 98 -1.89 -13.08 -8.28
CA SER A 98 -3.22 -13.13 -8.90
C SER A 98 -4.21 -12.30 -8.11
N ASP A 99 -4.23 -12.50 -6.78
CA ASP A 99 -5.10 -11.74 -5.89
C ASP A 99 -4.69 -10.27 -5.83
N ALA A 100 -3.38 -9.96 -5.82
CA ALA A 100 -2.90 -8.58 -5.87
C ALA A 100 -3.35 -7.85 -7.14
N ALA A 101 -3.32 -8.52 -8.30
CA ALA A 101 -3.85 -7.96 -9.54
C ALA A 101 -5.37 -7.76 -9.50
N ALA A 102 -6.13 -8.68 -8.91
CA ALA A 102 -7.57 -8.56 -8.73
C ALA A 102 -7.92 -7.38 -7.80
N ILE A 103 -7.16 -7.18 -6.71
CA ILE A 103 -7.33 -6.06 -5.79
C ILE A 103 -7.14 -4.73 -6.51
N LEU A 104 -6.07 -4.58 -7.30
CA LEU A 104 -5.82 -3.36 -8.09
C LEU A 104 -6.91 -3.09 -9.12
N ASN A 105 -7.45 -4.11 -9.75
CA ASN A 105 -8.55 -3.99 -10.74
C ASN A 105 -9.92 -3.70 -10.12
N GLY A 106 -9.98 -3.34 -8.83
CA GLY A 106 -11.19 -2.86 -8.17
C GLY A 106 -11.96 -3.90 -7.37
N ALA A 107 -11.41 -5.12 -7.20
CA ALA A 107 -12.11 -6.16 -6.45
C ALA A 107 -12.27 -5.84 -4.94
N LEU A 108 -11.38 -5.01 -4.36
CA LEU A 108 -11.32 -4.81 -2.92
C LEU A 108 -10.91 -3.38 -2.48
N GLY A 109 -11.06 -2.36 -3.34
CA GLY A 109 -10.96 -0.95 -2.93
C GLY A 109 -9.65 -0.23 -3.24
N ALA A 110 -8.80 -0.80 -4.13
CA ALA A 110 -7.56 -0.16 -4.57
C ALA A 110 -7.66 0.61 -5.90
N GLU A 111 -8.88 0.98 -6.33
CA GLU A 111 -9.13 1.67 -7.60
C GLU A 111 -8.39 3.01 -7.69
N ARG A 112 -8.22 3.68 -6.55
CA ARG A 112 -7.49 4.96 -6.50
C ARG A 112 -6.00 4.77 -6.76
N ASP A 113 -5.43 3.67 -6.30
CA ASP A 113 -4.02 3.38 -6.51
C ASP A 113 -3.78 2.92 -7.95
N ASP A 114 -4.67 2.10 -8.52
CA ASP A 114 -4.61 1.75 -9.94
C ASP A 114 -4.70 2.98 -10.84
N ALA A 115 -5.60 3.92 -10.56
CA ALA A 115 -5.72 5.16 -11.33
C ALA A 115 -4.41 5.99 -11.31
N LYS A 116 -3.78 6.12 -10.12
CA LYS A 116 -2.48 6.81 -9.98
C LYS A 116 -1.36 6.05 -10.69
N ILE A 117 -1.32 4.72 -10.57
CA ILE A 117 -0.33 3.89 -11.26
C ILE A 117 -0.43 4.08 -12.76
N ARG A 118 -1.62 4.07 -13.32
CA ARG A 118 -1.84 4.30 -14.76
C ARG A 118 -1.29 5.66 -15.20
N GLU A 119 -1.61 6.73 -14.48
CA GLU A 119 -1.09 8.07 -14.77
C GLU A 119 0.45 8.12 -14.71
N LEU A 120 1.02 7.65 -13.60
CA LEU A 120 2.47 7.67 -13.39
C LEU A 120 3.24 6.84 -14.40
N ARG A 121 2.68 5.70 -14.85
CA ARG A 121 3.30 4.88 -15.90
C ARG A 121 3.38 5.62 -17.24
N HIS A 122 2.36 6.38 -17.61
CA HIS A 122 2.41 7.21 -18.81
C HIS A 122 3.47 8.31 -18.69
N LEU A 123 3.57 8.97 -17.56
CA LEU A 123 4.62 9.95 -17.31
C LEU A 123 6.02 9.32 -17.39
N LEU A 124 6.21 8.17 -16.72
CA LEU A 124 7.48 7.44 -16.75
C LEU A 124 7.82 6.98 -18.17
N ARG A 125 6.85 6.48 -18.93
CA ARG A 125 7.02 6.12 -20.34
C ARG A 125 7.51 7.31 -21.16
N ASN A 126 6.88 8.47 -21.02
CA ASN A 126 7.20 9.66 -21.82
C ASN A 126 8.62 10.16 -21.58
N ILE A 127 9.15 10.04 -20.35
CA ILE A 127 10.55 10.42 -20.06
C ILE A 127 11.56 9.32 -20.38
N SER A 128 11.13 8.06 -20.43
CA SER A 128 12.00 6.91 -20.72
C SER A 128 12.17 6.66 -22.23
N TYR A 129 11.17 7.04 -23.01
CA TYR A 129 11.11 6.87 -24.45
C TYR A 129 10.77 8.22 -25.11
N PRO A 130 11.72 9.17 -25.16
CA PRO A 130 11.47 10.55 -25.58
C PRO A 130 11.32 10.73 -27.09
N ASP A 131 10.92 9.69 -27.81
CA ASP A 131 10.72 9.76 -29.26
C ASP A 131 9.65 10.79 -29.61
N THR A 132 10.01 11.71 -30.47
CA THR A 132 9.14 12.79 -30.97
C THR A 132 8.27 12.34 -32.15
N GLY A 133 8.44 11.11 -32.63
CA GLY A 133 7.61 10.52 -33.71
C GLY A 133 6.26 10.03 -33.19
N LEU A 134 5.28 9.89 -34.10
CA LEU A 134 4.02 9.22 -33.81
C LEU A 134 4.29 7.74 -33.54
N ALA A 135 4.49 7.39 -32.28
CA ALA A 135 4.60 5.99 -31.88
C ALA A 135 3.27 5.28 -32.17
N SER A 136 3.31 4.08 -32.74
CA SER A 136 2.11 3.27 -32.93
C SER A 136 1.53 2.89 -31.56
N SER A 137 0.21 2.67 -31.49
CA SER A 137 -0.46 2.20 -30.28
C SER A 137 0.16 0.92 -29.74
N ASP A 138 0.58 0.00 -30.60
CA ASP A 138 1.19 -1.27 -30.21
C ASP A 138 2.58 -1.08 -29.56
N ARG A 139 3.36 -0.13 -30.07
CA ARG A 139 4.64 0.24 -29.46
C ARG A 139 4.43 0.84 -28.08
N ILE A 140 3.49 1.78 -27.93
CA ILE A 140 3.16 2.38 -26.65
C ILE A 140 2.70 1.31 -25.63
N ALA A 141 1.83 0.39 -26.05
CA ALA A 141 1.37 -0.71 -25.20
C ALA A 141 2.52 -1.61 -24.75
N THR A 142 3.46 -1.93 -25.65
CA THR A 142 4.65 -2.74 -25.36
C THR A 142 5.57 -2.05 -24.34
N GLU A 143 5.83 -0.76 -24.52
CA GLU A 143 6.68 0.03 -23.62
C GLU A 143 6.05 0.17 -22.24
N LEU A 144 4.73 0.43 -22.16
CA LEU A 144 3.99 0.48 -20.90
C LEU A 144 3.97 -0.88 -20.19
N LYS A 145 3.85 -1.97 -20.94
CA LYS A 145 3.90 -3.32 -20.37
C LYS A 145 5.29 -3.61 -19.79
N ALA A 146 6.36 -3.28 -20.50
CA ALA A 146 7.73 -3.49 -20.02
C ALA A 146 8.00 -2.72 -18.71
N ILE A 147 7.56 -1.46 -18.62
CA ILE A 147 7.63 -0.66 -17.38
C ILE A 147 6.84 -1.35 -16.26
N ASN A 148 5.61 -1.77 -16.55
CA ASN A 148 4.75 -2.42 -15.56
C ASN A 148 5.39 -3.68 -15.00
N ASP A 149 5.84 -4.58 -15.89
CA ASP A 149 6.37 -5.88 -15.48
C ASP A 149 7.63 -5.72 -14.62
N CYS A 150 8.52 -4.80 -14.99
CA CYS A 150 9.71 -4.49 -14.21
C CYS A 150 9.37 -3.96 -12.80
N LEU A 151 8.47 -2.98 -12.70
CA LEU A 151 8.13 -2.36 -11.42
C LEU A 151 7.24 -3.25 -10.55
N TRP A 152 6.41 -4.10 -11.17
CA TRP A 152 5.63 -5.12 -10.48
C TRP A 152 6.53 -6.13 -9.78
N LEU A 153 7.54 -6.65 -10.49
CA LEU A 153 8.51 -7.58 -9.91
C LEU A 153 9.30 -6.93 -8.74
N ARG A 154 9.79 -5.71 -8.93
CA ARG A 154 10.50 -4.98 -7.87
C ARG A 154 9.61 -4.72 -6.65
N ALA A 155 8.34 -4.41 -6.85
CA ALA A 155 7.38 -4.24 -5.74
C ALA A 155 7.18 -5.56 -4.98
N GLN A 156 7.03 -6.69 -5.69
CA GLN A 156 6.94 -8.01 -5.08
C GLN A 156 8.16 -8.33 -4.21
N GLU A 157 9.36 -8.16 -4.77
CA GLU A 157 10.61 -8.41 -4.04
C GLU A 157 10.70 -7.57 -2.76
N MET A 158 10.31 -6.29 -2.84
CA MET A 158 10.30 -5.41 -1.67
C MET A 158 9.26 -5.83 -0.64
N VAL A 159 8.04 -6.14 -1.05
CA VAL A 159 6.98 -6.56 -0.12
C VAL A 159 7.35 -7.88 0.56
N GLU A 160 7.90 -8.84 -0.16
CA GLU A 160 8.35 -10.13 0.40
C GLU A 160 9.54 -9.94 1.35
N ALA A 161 10.51 -9.08 1.03
CA ALA A 161 11.64 -8.76 1.90
C ALA A 161 11.19 -8.11 3.23
N TRP A 162 10.13 -7.31 3.20
CA TRP A 162 9.59 -6.61 4.37
C TRP A 162 8.33 -7.25 4.96
N ALA A 163 7.98 -8.47 4.54
CA ALA A 163 6.71 -9.10 4.88
C ALA A 163 6.47 -9.25 6.40
N GLU A 164 7.51 -9.60 7.17
CA GLU A 164 7.41 -9.70 8.63
C GLU A 164 7.12 -8.34 9.28
N THR A 165 7.79 -7.28 8.83
CA THR A 165 7.55 -5.92 9.31
C THR A 165 6.15 -5.45 8.97
N ILE A 166 5.71 -5.65 7.72
CA ILE A 166 4.37 -5.26 7.26
C ILE A 166 3.29 -5.95 8.08
N THR A 167 3.37 -7.28 8.24
CA THR A 167 2.34 -8.03 8.96
C THR A 167 2.39 -7.79 10.46
N GLY A 168 3.57 -7.60 11.04
CA GLY A 168 3.75 -7.25 12.46
C GLY A 168 3.16 -5.88 12.79
N LEU A 169 3.46 -4.85 11.99
CA LEU A 169 2.87 -3.52 12.14
C LEU A 169 1.36 -3.52 11.89
N GLY A 170 0.89 -4.29 10.90
CA GLY A 170 -0.53 -4.48 10.62
C GLY A 170 -1.27 -5.09 11.80
N ALA A 171 -0.73 -6.14 12.42
CA ALA A 171 -1.28 -6.73 13.62
C ALA A 171 -1.30 -5.73 14.79
N ALA A 172 -0.19 -4.99 15.00
CA ALA A 172 -0.10 -3.97 16.03
C ALA A 172 -1.09 -2.81 15.84
N LEU A 173 -1.43 -2.46 14.60
CA LEU A 173 -2.47 -1.49 14.28
C LEU A 173 -3.84 -2.03 14.69
N VAL A 174 -4.19 -3.24 14.26
CA VAL A 174 -5.50 -3.86 14.53
C VAL A 174 -5.72 -4.13 16.04
N ASP A 175 -4.68 -4.53 16.77
CA ASP A 175 -4.77 -4.78 18.21
C ASP A 175 -5.05 -3.51 19.02
N ARG A 176 -4.84 -2.33 18.45
CA ARG A 176 -5.13 -1.03 19.07
C ARG A 176 -6.46 -0.42 18.63
N MET A 177 -7.24 -1.10 17.78
CA MET A 177 -8.55 -0.60 17.37
C MET A 177 -9.51 -0.51 18.56
N VAL A 178 -10.24 0.59 18.63
CA VAL A 178 -11.26 0.84 19.63
C VAL A 178 -12.61 1.05 18.99
N LEU A 179 -13.67 0.59 19.68
CA LEU A 179 -15.04 0.88 19.27
C LEU A 179 -15.34 2.36 19.57
N VAL A 180 -15.78 3.08 18.54
CA VAL A 180 -16.11 4.50 18.66
C VAL A 180 -17.61 4.66 18.88
N GLU A 181 -17.98 5.30 19.99
CA GLU A 181 -19.36 5.69 20.26
C GLU A 181 -19.65 7.00 19.51
N GLN A 182 -20.60 6.96 18.60
CA GLN A 182 -21.12 8.16 17.93
C GLN A 182 -22.44 8.58 18.59
N TRP A 183 -22.52 9.86 18.98
CA TRP A 183 -23.73 10.39 19.61
C TRP A 183 -24.97 10.18 18.72
N GLY A 184 -26.00 9.52 19.25
CA GLY A 184 -27.26 9.25 18.55
C GLY A 184 -27.25 8.08 17.56
N ARG A 185 -26.17 7.27 17.50
CA ARG A 185 -26.09 6.05 16.70
C ARG A 185 -25.54 4.89 17.53
N PRO A 186 -25.96 3.64 17.25
CA PRO A 186 -25.29 2.48 17.85
C PRO A 186 -23.80 2.50 17.49
N ALA A 187 -22.97 2.13 18.45
CA ALA A 187 -21.54 1.97 18.24
C ALA A 187 -21.31 0.78 17.29
N ASP A 188 -20.95 1.06 16.03
CA ASP A 188 -20.75 0.09 14.96
C ASP A 188 -19.40 0.23 14.23
N THR A 189 -18.56 1.15 14.68
CA THR A 189 -17.34 1.55 14.00
C THR A 189 -16.12 1.37 14.89
N TYR A 190 -15.13 0.66 14.42
CA TYR A 190 -13.82 0.51 15.06
C TYR A 190 -12.81 1.40 14.35
N GLU A 191 -12.01 2.13 15.13
CA GLU A 191 -11.01 3.06 14.60
C GLU A 191 -9.68 2.90 15.32
N VAL A 192 -8.61 3.25 14.62
CA VAL A 192 -7.27 3.40 15.17
C VAL A 192 -6.49 4.44 14.39
N VAL A 193 -5.64 5.15 15.09
CA VAL A 193 -4.58 5.99 14.52
C VAL A 193 -3.27 5.58 15.19
N LEU A 194 -2.30 5.12 14.41
CA LEU A 194 -0.92 5.03 14.86
C LEU A 194 -0.15 6.23 14.33
N THR A 195 0.30 7.06 15.27
CA THR A 195 1.13 8.22 14.91
C THR A 195 2.51 7.78 14.42
N GLY A 196 3.15 8.61 13.59
CA GLY A 196 4.50 8.35 13.14
C GLY A 196 5.46 8.07 14.30
N VAL A 197 5.33 8.79 15.41
CA VAL A 197 6.13 8.56 16.63
C VAL A 197 5.89 7.15 17.21
N SER A 198 4.63 6.72 17.27
CA SER A 198 4.29 5.37 17.76
C SER A 198 4.81 4.28 16.82
N LEU A 199 4.78 4.53 15.52
CA LEU A 199 5.31 3.61 14.51
C LEU A 199 6.84 3.48 14.59
N GLU A 200 7.56 4.57 14.86
CA GLU A 200 9.01 4.54 15.12
C GLU A 200 9.37 3.66 16.32
N GLN A 201 8.56 3.70 17.39
CA GLN A 201 8.82 2.90 18.60
C GLN A 201 8.64 1.39 18.41
N ILE A 202 7.78 0.99 17.48
CA ILE A 202 7.50 -0.43 17.16
C ILE A 202 8.19 -0.90 15.88
N TRP A 203 8.94 0.00 15.21
CA TRP A 203 9.72 -0.37 14.04
C TRP A 203 10.82 -1.34 14.46
N PRO A 204 10.97 -2.51 13.79
CA PRO A 204 12.03 -3.44 14.13
C PRO A 204 13.40 -2.78 13.92
N VAL A 205 14.19 -2.74 14.98
CA VAL A 205 15.61 -2.31 14.88
C VAL A 205 16.37 -3.44 14.23
N CYS A 206 16.85 -3.22 13.00
CA CYS A 206 17.74 -4.15 12.31
C CYS A 206 19.15 -4.12 12.90
#